data_61ccc8a14a6f4fea0cfa58c628c07297
#
_entry.id   61ccc8a14a6f4fea0cfa58c628c07297
#
_cell.length_a   1.000
_cell.length_b   1.000
_cell.length_c   1.000
_cell.angle_alpha   90.00
_cell.angle_beta   90.00
_cell.angle_gamma   90.00
#
_symmetry.space_group_name_H-M   'P 1'
#
loop_
_entity.id
_entity.type
_entity.pdbx_description
1 polymer ?
#
loop_
_entity_poly.entity_id
_entity_poly.type
_entity_poly.pdbx_seq_one_letter_code
_entity_poly.pdbx_strand_id
1 'polypeptide(L)'
;MLLKEVRKKEENFESICQNLLELIIWNITRQTQTTLSVAPTKKITKECRFIEQYLDEHFKEDITLQTLSDLTYLNKYYLVHAFKNYKGVSPINYLIEKRISEAKHLLGTTNFPIAKIASVVGFSSQSYFSQVFRKETGLLRTNTARVWTHKMRQEV
;
A
#
# COMPACT_ATOMS: atom_id res chain seq x y z
N MET A 1 28.61 7.94 -7.85
CA MET A 1 27.63 6.93 -8.27
C MET A 1 26.91 7.36 -9.53
N LEU A 2 26.21 8.49 -9.56
CA LEU A 2 25.55 9.08 -10.74
C LEU A 2 26.44 9.14 -12.01
N LEU A 3 27.68 9.62 -11.89
CA LEU A 3 28.61 9.78 -13.01
C LEU A 3 29.08 8.45 -13.64
N LYS A 4 29.03 7.33 -12.90
CA LYS A 4 29.34 6.01 -13.43
C LYS A 4 28.19 5.44 -14.26
N GLU A 5 26.95 5.66 -13.82
CA GLU A 5 25.76 5.23 -14.54
C GLU A 5 25.57 5.99 -15.85
N VAL A 6 25.84 7.31 -15.85
CA VAL A 6 25.80 8.15 -17.06
C VAL A 6 26.75 7.65 -18.15
N ARG A 7 27.91 7.04 -17.79
CA ARG A 7 28.89 6.54 -18.76
C ARG A 7 28.52 5.20 -19.39
N LYS A 8 27.71 4.38 -18.72
CA LYS A 8 27.46 3.01 -19.21
C LYS A 8 26.28 2.86 -20.15
N LYS A 9 25.34 3.82 -20.19
CA LYS A 9 24.11 3.78 -21.00
C LYS A 9 23.46 2.39 -21.04
N GLU A 10 23.34 1.76 -19.87
CA GLU A 10 22.67 0.47 -19.74
C GLU A 10 21.14 0.62 -19.79
N GLU A 11 20.46 -0.45 -20.10
CA GLU A 11 18.98 -0.51 -20.03
C GLU A 11 18.49 0.04 -18.68
N ASN A 12 17.50 0.96 -18.70
CA ASN A 12 16.98 1.70 -17.55
C ASN A 12 17.84 2.83 -16.96
N PHE A 13 18.94 3.22 -17.62
CA PHE A 13 19.81 4.33 -17.20
C PHE A 13 19.03 5.61 -16.86
N GLU A 14 18.10 6.04 -17.71
CA GLU A 14 17.29 7.25 -17.49
C GLU A 14 16.42 7.12 -16.25
N SER A 15 15.84 5.94 -16.01
CA SER A 15 15.02 5.65 -14.82
C SER A 15 15.85 5.69 -13.54
N ILE A 16 17.07 5.14 -13.58
CA ILE A 16 17.98 5.13 -12.42
C ILE A 16 18.44 6.56 -12.10
N CYS A 17 18.84 7.33 -13.12
CA CYS A 17 19.24 8.73 -12.94
C CYS A 17 18.09 9.58 -12.40
N GLN A 18 16.89 9.41 -12.91
CA GLN A 18 15.71 10.13 -12.47
C GLN A 18 15.38 9.80 -11.01
N ASN A 19 15.37 8.53 -10.63
CA ASN A 19 15.13 8.10 -9.26
C ASN A 19 16.19 8.64 -8.28
N LEU A 20 17.46 8.69 -8.70
CA LEU A 20 18.55 9.23 -7.88
C LEU A 20 18.43 10.75 -7.70
N LEU A 21 18.09 11.48 -8.77
CA LEU A 21 17.82 12.92 -8.69
C LEU A 21 16.66 13.26 -7.78
N GLU A 22 15.56 12.53 -7.89
CA GLU A 22 14.40 12.72 -7.04
C GLU A 22 14.67 12.40 -5.57
N LEU A 23 15.48 11.37 -5.29
CA LEU A 23 15.96 11.09 -3.94
C LEU A 23 16.79 12.25 -3.36
N ILE A 24 17.66 12.83 -4.16
CA ILE A 24 18.48 13.98 -3.75
C ILE A 24 17.59 15.19 -3.47
N ILE A 25 16.67 15.51 -4.38
CA ILE A 25 15.71 16.60 -4.21
C ILE A 25 14.87 16.37 -2.95
N TRP A 26 14.37 15.16 -2.76
CA TRP A 26 13.56 14.82 -1.58
C TRP A 26 14.34 14.95 -0.27
N ASN A 27 15.62 14.51 -0.23
CA ASN A 27 16.47 14.68 0.95
C ASN A 27 16.72 16.16 1.25
N ILE A 28 16.97 16.97 0.22
CA ILE A 28 17.16 18.41 0.37
C ILE A 28 15.89 19.08 0.91
N THR A 29 14.72 18.76 0.33
CA THR A 29 13.44 19.36 0.77
C THR A 29 13.06 18.94 2.19
N ARG A 30 13.38 17.70 2.59
CA ARG A 30 13.19 17.24 3.97
C ARG A 30 14.05 18.01 4.96
N GLN A 31 15.29 18.32 4.60
CA GLN A 31 16.20 19.08 5.47
C GLN A 31 15.81 20.56 5.59
N THR A 32 15.26 21.14 4.52
CA THR A 32 14.93 22.59 4.46
C THR A 32 13.48 22.91 4.87
N GLN A 33 12.66 21.90 5.20
CA GLN A 33 11.20 22.04 5.42
C GLN A 33 10.46 22.76 4.28
N THR A 34 11.07 22.86 3.12
CA THR A 34 10.48 23.51 1.94
C THR A 34 9.75 22.45 1.11
N THR A 35 8.44 22.58 0.98
CA THR A 35 7.62 21.73 0.09
C THR A 35 7.85 22.12 -1.36
N LEU A 36 8.79 21.47 -2.03
CA LEU A 36 8.83 21.49 -3.49
C LEU A 36 7.77 20.52 -3.99
N SER A 37 6.64 21.06 -4.43
CA SER A 37 5.62 20.29 -5.12
C SER A 37 6.11 19.96 -6.54
N VAL A 38 6.78 18.83 -6.70
CA VAL A 38 7.05 18.29 -8.03
C VAL A 38 5.77 17.65 -8.53
N ALA A 39 5.12 18.28 -9.51
CA ALA A 39 3.95 17.70 -10.14
C ALA A 39 4.31 16.30 -10.70
N PRO A 40 3.51 15.26 -10.44
CA PRO A 40 3.79 13.91 -10.91
C PRO A 40 3.87 13.89 -12.43
N THR A 41 4.98 13.42 -12.97
CA THR A 41 5.11 13.23 -14.42
C THR A 41 4.10 12.18 -14.89
N LYS A 42 3.69 12.23 -16.18
CA LYS A 42 2.77 11.22 -16.77
C LYS A 42 3.23 9.77 -16.54
N LYS A 43 4.53 9.55 -16.44
CA LYS A 43 5.15 8.23 -16.18
C LYS A 43 4.80 7.77 -14.76
N ILE A 44 5.04 8.59 -13.74
CA ILE A 44 4.77 8.28 -12.33
C ILE A 44 3.30 7.93 -12.09
N THR A 45 2.39 8.64 -12.78
CA THR A 45 0.95 8.32 -12.68
C THR A 45 0.64 6.94 -13.25
N LYS A 46 1.38 6.47 -14.28
CA LYS A 46 1.22 5.12 -14.82
C LYS A 46 1.69 4.05 -13.84
N GLU A 47 2.87 4.24 -13.23
CA GLU A 47 3.39 3.32 -12.21
C GLU A 47 2.48 3.27 -10.98
N CYS A 48 1.98 4.40 -10.50
CA CYS A 48 1.04 4.43 -9.38
C CYS A 48 -0.28 3.72 -9.72
N ARG A 49 -0.80 3.88 -10.93
CA ARG A 49 -1.99 3.16 -11.40
C ARG A 49 -1.74 1.67 -11.54
N PHE A 50 -0.58 1.28 -12.04
CA PHE A 50 -0.17 -0.11 -12.10
C PHE A 50 -0.10 -0.74 -10.70
N ILE A 51 0.51 -0.04 -9.73
CA ILE A 51 0.56 -0.49 -8.32
C ILE A 51 -0.86 -0.64 -7.75
N GLU A 52 -1.74 0.33 -7.97
CA GLU A 52 -3.13 0.27 -7.53
C GLU A 52 -3.82 -0.98 -8.07
N GLN A 53 -3.75 -1.21 -9.37
CA GLN A 53 -4.35 -2.38 -10.01
C GLN A 53 -3.72 -3.68 -9.49
N TYR A 54 -2.40 -3.73 -9.36
CA TYR A 54 -1.71 -4.90 -8.81
C TYR A 54 -2.16 -5.20 -7.39
N LEU A 55 -2.28 -4.19 -6.52
CA LEU A 55 -2.77 -4.36 -5.16
C LEU A 55 -4.24 -4.81 -5.12
N ASP A 56 -5.07 -4.34 -6.04
CA ASP A 56 -6.48 -4.74 -6.15
C ASP A 56 -6.65 -6.21 -6.58
N GLU A 57 -5.78 -6.70 -7.44
CA GLU A 57 -5.83 -8.07 -7.98
C GLU A 57 -5.16 -9.08 -7.03
N HIS A 58 -4.06 -8.68 -6.36
CA HIS A 58 -3.20 -9.56 -5.58
C HIS A 58 -3.27 -9.33 -4.06
N PHE A 59 -4.27 -8.61 -3.54
CA PHE A 59 -4.34 -8.22 -2.12
C PHE A 59 -4.25 -9.39 -1.11
N LYS A 60 -4.54 -10.61 -1.53
CA LYS A 60 -4.45 -11.83 -0.70
C LYS A 60 -3.03 -12.34 -0.51
N GLU A 61 -2.10 -11.89 -1.36
CA GLU A 61 -0.71 -12.33 -1.36
C GLU A 61 0.14 -11.55 -0.36
N ASP A 62 1.32 -12.07 -0.02
CA ASP A 62 2.27 -11.36 0.85
C ASP A 62 3.03 -10.29 0.06
N ILE A 63 2.43 -9.10 0.01
CA ILE A 63 2.98 -7.95 -0.72
C ILE A 63 3.72 -7.03 0.23
N THR A 64 4.97 -6.75 -0.10
CA THR A 64 5.85 -5.82 0.62
C THR A 64 6.17 -4.59 -0.23
N LEU A 65 6.71 -3.54 0.40
CA LEU A 65 7.26 -2.40 -0.36
C LEU A 65 8.43 -2.82 -1.26
N GLN A 66 9.16 -3.89 -0.91
CA GLN A 66 10.19 -4.44 -1.78
C GLN A 66 9.58 -5.02 -3.04
N THR A 67 8.53 -5.84 -2.92
CA THR A 67 7.80 -6.40 -4.06
C THR A 67 7.36 -5.32 -5.04
N LEU A 68 6.76 -4.23 -4.53
CA LEU A 68 6.29 -3.13 -5.37
C LEU A 68 7.44 -2.32 -6.00
N SER A 69 8.55 -2.17 -5.27
CA SER A 69 9.78 -1.54 -5.75
C SER A 69 10.39 -2.34 -6.91
N ASP A 70 10.46 -3.65 -6.77
CA ASP A 70 11.02 -4.55 -7.79
C ASP A 70 10.15 -4.57 -9.07
N LEU A 71 8.82 -4.55 -8.91
CA LEU A 71 7.89 -4.52 -10.04
C LEU A 71 7.92 -3.21 -10.84
N THR A 72 8.21 -2.10 -10.19
CA THR A 72 8.16 -0.76 -10.82
C THR A 72 9.54 -0.17 -11.08
N TYR A 73 10.60 -0.83 -10.59
CA TYR A 73 11.98 -0.30 -10.58
C TYR A 73 12.11 1.06 -9.89
N LEU A 74 11.13 1.43 -9.04
CA LEU A 74 11.15 2.65 -8.26
C LEU A 74 11.78 2.40 -6.89
N ASN A 75 12.53 3.38 -6.40
CA ASN A 75 13.01 3.34 -5.02
C ASN A 75 11.81 3.37 -4.05
N LYS A 76 11.87 2.57 -2.97
CA LYS A 76 10.80 2.45 -1.97
C LYS A 76 10.31 3.77 -1.40
N TYR A 77 11.23 4.69 -1.06
CA TYR A 77 10.89 6.00 -0.51
C TYR A 77 10.12 6.83 -1.52
N TYR A 78 10.60 6.85 -2.75
CA TYR A 78 9.96 7.54 -3.84
C TYR A 78 8.59 6.97 -4.17
N LEU A 79 8.48 5.64 -4.27
CA LEU A 79 7.23 4.92 -4.49
C LEU A 79 6.15 5.28 -3.45
N VAL A 80 6.51 5.27 -2.15
CA VAL A 80 5.60 5.64 -1.07
C VAL A 80 5.09 7.07 -1.23
N HIS A 81 5.98 8.02 -1.54
CA HIS A 81 5.61 9.43 -1.73
C HIS A 81 4.75 9.63 -2.98
N ALA A 82 5.16 9.05 -4.10
CA ALA A 82 4.42 9.15 -5.37
C ALA A 82 3.02 8.57 -5.24
N PHE A 83 2.89 7.39 -4.64
CA PHE A 83 1.60 6.74 -4.44
C PHE A 83 0.73 7.49 -3.43
N LYS A 84 1.32 8.03 -2.36
CA LYS A 84 0.60 8.87 -1.39
C LYS A 84 0.07 10.16 -2.04
N ASN A 85 0.86 10.78 -2.92
CA ASN A 85 0.40 11.94 -3.69
C ASN A 85 -0.71 11.57 -4.70
N TYR A 86 -0.68 10.36 -5.23
CA TYR A 86 -1.67 9.85 -6.18
C TYR A 86 -2.98 9.44 -5.51
N LYS A 87 -2.91 8.69 -4.39
CA LYS A 87 -4.07 8.06 -3.71
C LYS A 87 -4.44 8.67 -2.36
N GLY A 88 -3.60 9.55 -1.80
CA GLY A 88 -3.77 10.09 -0.44
C GLY A 88 -3.22 9.21 0.68
N VAL A 89 -3.00 7.93 0.43
CA VAL A 89 -2.50 6.95 1.40
C VAL A 89 -1.28 6.20 0.87
N SER A 90 -0.47 5.61 1.76
CA SER A 90 0.68 4.79 1.33
C SER A 90 0.21 3.48 0.67
N PRO A 91 1.04 2.84 -0.20
CA PRO A 91 0.69 1.58 -0.85
C PRO A 91 0.28 0.47 0.13
N ILE A 92 0.99 0.35 1.25
CA ILE A 92 0.69 -0.68 2.26
C ILE A 92 -0.60 -0.35 3.03
N ASN A 93 -0.87 0.93 3.31
CA ASN A 93 -2.15 1.30 3.91
C ASN A 93 -3.31 1.03 2.95
N TYR A 94 -3.15 1.33 1.65
CA TYR A 94 -4.13 0.99 0.62
C TYR A 94 -4.41 -0.51 0.58
N LEU A 95 -3.37 -1.35 0.61
CA LEU A 95 -3.50 -2.81 0.70
C LEU A 95 -4.30 -3.24 1.94
N ILE A 96 -4.00 -2.64 3.10
CA ILE A 96 -4.70 -2.92 4.35
C ILE A 96 -6.18 -2.52 4.24
N GLU A 97 -6.49 -1.34 3.74
CA GLU A 97 -7.87 -0.86 3.54
C GLU A 97 -8.65 -1.81 2.63
N LYS A 98 -8.03 -2.28 1.53
CA LYS A 98 -8.64 -3.26 0.62
C LYS A 98 -8.94 -4.58 1.32
N ARG A 99 -7.99 -5.12 2.08
CA ARG A 99 -8.18 -6.35 2.88
C ARG A 99 -9.29 -6.21 3.91
N ILE A 100 -9.37 -5.07 4.59
CA ILE A 100 -10.41 -4.78 5.57
C ILE A 100 -11.79 -4.65 4.90
N SER A 101 -11.86 -4.00 3.75
CA SER A 101 -13.10 -3.91 2.96
C SER A 101 -13.63 -5.30 2.59
N GLU A 102 -12.75 -6.17 2.07
CA GLU A 102 -13.12 -7.55 1.73
C GLU A 102 -13.49 -8.38 2.96
N ALA A 103 -12.79 -8.17 4.09
CA ALA A 103 -13.14 -8.81 5.35
C ALA A 103 -14.54 -8.41 5.84
N LYS A 104 -14.92 -7.13 5.72
CA LYS A 104 -16.29 -6.67 6.03
C LYS A 104 -17.34 -7.38 5.16
N HIS A 105 -17.07 -7.50 3.87
CA HIS A 105 -17.93 -8.22 2.94
C HIS A 105 -18.11 -9.69 3.36
N LEU A 106 -17.00 -10.40 3.63
CA LEU A 106 -17.05 -11.80 4.06
C LEU A 106 -17.75 -12.00 5.41
N LEU A 107 -17.59 -11.07 6.34
CA LEU A 107 -18.29 -11.09 7.64
C LEU A 107 -19.80 -10.94 7.47
N GLY A 108 -20.26 -10.14 6.51
CA GLY A 108 -21.69 -9.97 6.22
C GLY A 108 -22.30 -11.13 5.44
N THR A 109 -21.54 -11.77 4.55
CA THR A 109 -22.05 -12.74 3.57
C THR A 109 -21.77 -14.21 3.92
N THR A 110 -20.87 -14.47 4.88
CA THR A 110 -20.48 -15.85 5.24
C THR A 110 -20.57 -16.11 6.74
N ASN A 111 -20.52 -17.39 7.11
CA ASN A 111 -20.38 -17.82 8.50
C ASN A 111 -18.94 -18.25 8.85
N PHE A 112 -17.95 -17.78 8.10
CA PHE A 112 -16.55 -18.14 8.35
C PHE A 112 -16.07 -17.66 9.71
N PRO A 113 -15.29 -18.47 10.44
CA PRO A 113 -14.62 -18.00 11.65
C PRO A 113 -13.62 -16.89 11.33
N ILE A 114 -13.42 -15.97 12.26
CA ILE A 114 -12.52 -14.81 12.12
C ILE A 114 -11.11 -15.22 11.66
N ALA A 115 -10.57 -16.32 12.18
CA ALA A 115 -9.28 -16.84 11.76
C ALA A 115 -9.24 -17.18 10.27
N LYS A 116 -10.32 -17.79 9.76
CA LYS A 116 -10.45 -18.12 8.34
C LYS A 116 -10.54 -16.86 7.47
N ILE A 117 -11.36 -15.88 7.90
CA ILE A 117 -11.47 -14.60 7.18
C ILE A 117 -10.11 -13.91 7.12
N ALA A 118 -9.40 -13.76 8.25
CA ALA A 118 -8.07 -13.16 8.30
C ALA A 118 -7.10 -13.80 7.28
N SER A 119 -7.07 -15.13 7.23
CA SER A 119 -6.25 -15.88 6.28
C SER A 119 -6.68 -15.66 4.83
N VAL A 120 -7.98 -15.68 4.54
CA VAL A 120 -8.52 -15.52 3.17
C VAL A 120 -8.23 -14.14 2.60
N VAL A 121 -8.25 -13.10 3.45
CA VAL A 121 -7.96 -11.73 3.00
C VAL A 121 -6.47 -11.37 3.07
N GLY A 122 -5.58 -12.33 3.37
CA GLY A 122 -4.13 -12.17 3.25
C GLY A 122 -3.41 -11.65 4.51
N PHE A 123 -4.03 -11.72 5.70
CA PHE A 123 -3.31 -11.40 6.94
C PHE A 123 -2.52 -12.62 7.44
N SER A 124 -1.25 -12.40 7.82
CA SER A 124 -0.36 -13.44 8.35
C SER A 124 -0.78 -13.95 9.73
N SER A 125 -1.54 -13.17 10.51
CA SER A 125 -2.04 -13.61 11.81
C SER A 125 -3.41 -13.00 12.14
N GLN A 126 -4.25 -13.79 12.82
CA GLN A 126 -5.55 -13.34 13.33
C GLN A 126 -5.40 -12.19 14.34
N SER A 127 -4.35 -12.18 15.15
CA SER A 127 -4.11 -11.14 16.14
C SER A 127 -3.87 -9.78 15.48
N TYR A 128 -3.02 -9.74 14.47
CA TYR A 128 -2.74 -8.54 13.70
C TYR A 128 -3.99 -8.08 12.93
N PHE A 129 -4.68 -8.99 12.26
CA PHE A 129 -5.98 -8.69 11.63
C PHE A 129 -6.94 -8.02 12.61
N SER A 130 -7.13 -8.61 13.80
CA SER A 130 -8.07 -8.09 14.81
C SER A 130 -7.69 -6.71 15.33
N GLN A 131 -6.41 -6.39 15.43
CA GLN A 131 -5.93 -5.04 15.80
C GLN A 131 -6.24 -4.02 14.72
N VAL A 132 -5.88 -4.33 13.47
CA VAL A 132 -6.11 -3.47 12.32
C VAL A 132 -7.60 -3.26 12.08
N PHE A 133 -8.38 -4.33 12.07
CA PHE A 133 -9.82 -4.27 11.85
C PHE A 133 -10.53 -3.38 12.89
N ARG A 134 -10.16 -3.49 14.18
CA ARG A 134 -10.66 -2.60 15.22
C ARG A 134 -10.31 -1.13 15.00
N LYS A 135 -9.07 -0.87 14.61
CA LYS A 135 -8.61 0.48 14.32
C LYS A 135 -9.42 1.12 13.18
N GLU A 136 -9.66 0.36 12.12
CA GLU A 136 -10.34 0.84 10.91
C GLU A 136 -11.87 0.93 11.07
N THR A 137 -12.46 0.13 11.95
CA THR A 137 -13.91 0.08 12.12
C THR A 137 -14.43 0.80 13.37
N GLY A 138 -13.53 1.24 14.27
CA GLY A 138 -13.89 1.87 15.54
C GLY A 138 -14.59 0.94 16.54
N LEU A 139 -14.67 -0.36 16.26
CA LEU A 139 -15.39 -1.31 17.09
C LEU A 139 -14.58 -1.69 18.33
N LEU A 140 -15.13 -1.42 19.51
CA LEU A 140 -14.52 -1.65 20.82
C LEU A 140 -14.33 -3.13 21.14
N ARG A 141 -13.37 -3.39 22.03
CA ARG A 141 -12.79 -4.69 22.46
C ARG A 141 -13.79 -5.69 23.09
N THR A 142 -15.04 -5.36 23.28
CA THR A 142 -15.92 -6.05 24.23
C THR A 142 -16.85 -7.10 23.65
N ASN A 143 -16.77 -7.46 22.36
CA ASN A 143 -17.70 -8.46 21.88
C ASN A 143 -17.10 -9.54 21.01
N THR A 144 -17.29 -10.77 21.45
CA THR A 144 -17.04 -12.03 20.77
C THR A 144 -17.48 -12.05 19.30
N ALA A 145 -16.89 -12.91 18.51
CA ALA A 145 -17.18 -13.10 17.07
C ALA A 145 -18.69 -13.09 16.72
N ARG A 146 -19.56 -13.49 17.64
CA ARG A 146 -21.02 -13.47 17.44
C ARG A 146 -21.63 -12.08 17.29
N VAL A 147 -21.14 -11.09 18.03
CA VAL A 147 -21.67 -9.70 17.95
C VAL A 147 -21.20 -9.01 16.68
N TRP A 148 -20.02 -9.36 16.19
CA TRP A 148 -19.46 -8.87 14.93
C TRP A 148 -20.29 -9.32 13.73
N THR A 149 -20.63 -10.59 13.68
CA THR A 149 -21.47 -11.15 12.59
C THR A 149 -22.91 -10.59 12.65
N HIS A 150 -23.43 -10.32 13.82
CA HIS A 150 -24.80 -9.79 13.97
C HIS A 150 -24.89 -8.31 13.54
N LYS A 151 -23.92 -7.47 13.95
CA LYS A 151 -23.93 -6.04 13.62
C LYS A 151 -23.69 -5.78 12.12
N MET A 152 -22.77 -6.50 11.51
CA MET A 152 -22.49 -6.37 10.08
C MET A 152 -23.63 -6.90 9.18
N ARG A 153 -24.48 -7.82 9.67
CA ARG A 153 -25.67 -8.27 8.94
C ARG A 153 -26.84 -7.29 8.98
N GLN A 154 -26.81 -6.30 9.88
CA GLN A 154 -27.85 -5.28 9.97
C GLN A 154 -27.52 -4.01 9.19
N GLU A 155 -26.24 -3.83 8.78
CA GLU A 155 -25.76 -2.65 8.02
C GLU A 155 -25.62 -2.92 6.50
N VAL A 156 -25.96 -4.14 6.04
CA VAL A 156 -26.05 -4.54 4.62
C VAL A 156 -27.52 -4.69 4.23
#